data_4a1a554f542ae90139805a3159f15e94
#
_entry.id   4a1a554f542ae90139805a3159f15e94
#
_cell.length_a   1.000
_cell.length_b   1.000
_cell.length_c   1.000
_cell.angle_alpha   90.00
_cell.angle_beta   90.00
_cell.angle_gamma   90.00
#
_symmetry.space_group_name_H-M   'P 1'
#
loop_
_entity.id
_entity.type
_entity.pdbx_description
1 polymer ?
#
loop_
_entity_poly.entity_id
_entity_poly.type
_entity_poly.pdbx_seq_one_letter_code
_entity_poly.pdbx_strand_id
1 'polypeptide(L)'
;MEPRVVDDPEELRYELWLGADLAGEIRYTREKDGTVVLVHTDVDPSHKGEGLGNVLVQGTLDDLRQRGIGYHVVCPFVARYLARHPQPG
;
A
#
# COMPACT_ATOMS: atom_id res chain seq x y z
N MET A 1 15.44 0.46 -12.09
CA MET A 1 14.38 1.49 -12.11
C MET A 1 13.70 1.55 -10.76
N GLU A 2 13.57 2.74 -10.22
CA GLU A 2 13.04 2.92 -8.87
C GLU A 2 11.53 2.73 -8.85
N PRO A 3 11.01 1.93 -7.91
CA PRO A 3 9.57 1.80 -7.77
C PRO A 3 8.96 3.09 -7.21
N ARG A 4 7.74 3.38 -7.68
CA ARG A 4 6.95 4.52 -7.19
C ARG A 4 5.63 4.01 -6.64
N VAL A 5 5.25 4.53 -5.48
CA VAL A 5 3.96 4.22 -4.87
C VAL A 5 3.10 5.47 -4.94
N VAL A 6 1.93 5.34 -5.56
CA VAL A 6 1.04 6.46 -5.86
C VAL A 6 -0.38 6.14 -5.41
N ASP A 7 -1.04 7.09 -4.77
CA ASP A 7 -2.45 6.96 -4.43
C ASP A 7 -3.31 7.27 -5.65
N ASP A 8 -4.24 6.36 -5.97
CA ASP A 8 -5.25 6.55 -7.00
C ASP A 8 -6.62 6.55 -6.32
N PRO A 9 -7.09 7.71 -5.84
CA PRO A 9 -8.34 7.76 -5.07
C PRO A 9 -9.58 7.47 -5.90
N GLU A 10 -9.54 7.66 -7.21
CA GLU A 10 -10.68 7.31 -8.06
C GLU A 10 -10.89 5.80 -8.12
N GLU A 11 -9.79 5.05 -8.14
CA GLU A 11 -9.84 3.58 -8.16
C GLU A 11 -9.79 2.98 -6.76
N LEU A 12 -9.66 3.80 -5.73
CA LEU A 12 -9.57 3.38 -4.33
C LEU A 12 -8.46 2.37 -4.13
N ARG A 13 -7.25 2.73 -4.59
CA ARG A 13 -6.08 1.87 -4.43
C ARG A 13 -4.80 2.67 -4.42
N TYR A 14 -3.78 2.15 -3.72
CA TYR A 14 -2.40 2.56 -3.90
C TYR A 14 -1.78 1.69 -4.97
N GLU A 15 -0.98 2.30 -5.84
CA GLU A 15 -0.38 1.63 -6.99
C GLU A 15 1.12 1.62 -6.88
N LEU A 16 1.73 0.50 -7.25
CA LEU A 16 3.18 0.36 -7.35
C LEU A 16 3.56 0.35 -8.82
N TRP A 17 4.35 1.32 -9.22
CA TRP A 17 4.79 1.46 -10.60
C TRP A 17 6.28 1.21 -10.73
N LEU A 18 6.66 0.43 -11.75
CA LEU A 18 8.03 0.27 -12.21
C LEU A 18 8.09 0.86 -13.60
N GLY A 19 8.54 2.12 -13.70
CA GLY A 19 8.45 2.83 -14.97
C GLY A 19 7.00 2.93 -15.42
N ALA A 20 6.69 2.37 -16.59
CA ALA A 20 5.33 2.36 -17.14
C ALA A 20 4.53 1.13 -16.73
N ASP A 21 5.11 0.20 -15.96
CA ASP A 21 4.45 -1.05 -15.58
C ASP A 21 3.79 -0.92 -14.22
N LEU A 22 2.50 -1.21 -14.16
CA LEU A 22 1.78 -1.32 -12.90
C LEU A 22 2.08 -2.69 -12.30
N ALA A 23 2.92 -2.71 -11.27
CA ALA A 23 3.45 -3.96 -10.72
C ALA A 23 2.66 -4.46 -9.51
N GLY A 24 1.85 -3.62 -8.90
CA GLY A 24 1.06 -4.05 -7.74
C GLY A 24 0.10 -2.99 -7.26
N GLU A 25 -0.78 -3.38 -6.36
CA GLU A 25 -1.77 -2.47 -5.79
C GLU A 25 -2.14 -2.88 -4.37
N ILE A 26 -2.54 -1.90 -3.57
CA ILE A 26 -3.26 -2.13 -2.33
C ILE A 26 -4.62 -1.47 -2.48
N ARG A 27 -5.68 -2.27 -2.42
CA ARG A 27 -7.03 -1.76 -2.47
C ARG A 27 -7.47 -1.30 -1.10
N TYR A 28 -8.22 -0.21 -1.06
CA TYR A 28 -8.73 0.32 0.19
C TYR A 28 -10.16 0.81 0.04
N THR A 29 -10.83 0.99 1.17
CA THR A 29 -12.09 1.72 1.25
C THR A 29 -11.87 2.92 2.16
N ARG A 30 -12.83 3.85 2.17
CA ARG A 30 -12.71 5.05 2.98
C ARG A 30 -13.95 5.19 3.86
N GLU A 31 -13.73 5.42 5.15
CA GLU A 31 -14.81 5.68 6.08
C GLU A 31 -15.27 7.13 5.98
N LYS A 32 -16.40 7.44 6.59
CA LYS A 32 -16.99 8.79 6.51
C LYS A 32 -16.07 9.87 7.04
N ASP A 33 -15.26 9.54 8.06
CA ASP A 33 -14.33 10.49 8.66
C ASP A 33 -13.02 10.62 7.89
N GLY A 34 -12.88 9.91 6.76
CA GLY A 34 -11.68 9.93 5.95
C GLY A 34 -10.67 8.84 6.29
N THR A 35 -10.93 8.02 7.31
CA THR A 35 -10.05 6.90 7.65
C THR A 35 -10.02 5.90 6.50
N VAL A 36 -8.82 5.46 6.13
CA VAL A 36 -8.60 4.49 5.06
C VAL A 36 -8.57 3.09 5.64
N VAL A 37 -9.26 2.15 5.00
CA VAL A 37 -9.24 0.74 5.39
C VAL A 37 -8.51 -0.03 4.31
N LEU A 38 -7.35 -0.60 4.66
CA LEU A 38 -6.51 -1.37 3.73
C LEU A 38 -7.04 -2.80 3.67
N VAL A 39 -7.54 -3.21 2.51
CA VAL A 39 -8.34 -4.43 2.37
C VAL A 39 -7.57 -5.56 1.72
N HIS A 40 -6.81 -5.29 0.66
CA HIS A 40 -6.19 -6.34 -0.13
C HIS A 40 -4.94 -5.85 -0.82
N THR A 41 -3.90 -6.69 -0.86
CA THR A 41 -2.64 -6.40 -1.54
C THR A 41 -2.44 -7.43 -2.64
N ASP A 42 -2.05 -6.94 -3.83
CA ASP A 42 -1.80 -7.81 -4.97
C ASP A 42 -0.55 -7.31 -5.71
N VAL A 43 0.37 -8.23 -6.01
CA VAL A 43 1.58 -7.93 -6.78
C VAL A 43 1.57 -8.83 -8.00
N ASP A 44 1.89 -8.24 -9.16
CA ASP A 44 1.95 -8.98 -10.42
C ASP A 44 2.86 -10.21 -10.26
N PRO A 45 2.37 -11.42 -10.65
CA PRO A 45 3.19 -12.63 -10.51
C PRO A 45 4.53 -12.58 -11.22
N SER A 46 4.66 -11.76 -12.28
CA SER A 46 5.93 -11.63 -12.98
C SER A 46 7.01 -10.93 -12.12
N HIS A 47 6.61 -10.31 -11.02
CA HIS A 47 7.51 -9.60 -10.11
C HIS A 47 7.64 -10.30 -8.76
N LYS A 48 7.21 -11.55 -8.66
CA LYS A 48 7.33 -12.29 -7.40
C LYS A 48 8.78 -12.47 -7.00
N GLY A 49 9.04 -12.40 -5.70
CA GLY A 49 10.38 -12.62 -5.16
C GLY A 49 11.28 -11.40 -5.21
N GLU A 50 10.79 -10.27 -5.68
CA GLU A 50 11.59 -9.03 -5.76
C GLU A 50 11.40 -8.12 -4.55
N GLY A 51 10.60 -8.54 -3.57
CA GLY A 51 10.34 -7.73 -2.38
C GLY A 51 9.44 -6.53 -2.61
N LEU A 52 8.75 -6.49 -3.75
CA LEU A 52 7.95 -5.32 -4.13
C LEU A 52 6.71 -5.14 -3.27
N GLY A 53 6.16 -6.24 -2.73
CA GLY A 53 5.04 -6.13 -1.81
C GLY A 53 5.39 -5.30 -0.58
N ASN A 54 6.59 -5.49 -0.04
CA ASN A 54 7.05 -4.71 1.11
C ASN A 54 7.26 -3.24 0.75
N VAL A 55 7.79 -2.98 -0.44
CA VAL A 55 7.97 -1.61 -0.93
C VAL A 55 6.61 -0.92 -1.05
N LEU A 56 5.64 -1.62 -1.61
CA LEU A 56 4.28 -1.09 -1.78
C LEU A 56 3.64 -0.76 -0.44
N VAL A 57 3.72 -1.68 0.52
CA VAL A 57 3.13 -1.46 1.85
C VAL A 57 3.81 -0.26 2.53
N GLN A 58 5.14 -0.22 2.55
CA GLN A 58 5.84 0.86 3.23
C GLN A 58 5.54 2.21 2.59
N GLY A 59 5.52 2.27 1.25
CA GLY A 59 5.19 3.52 0.55
C GLY A 59 3.77 3.98 0.84
N THR A 60 2.82 3.04 0.93
CA THR A 60 1.44 3.36 1.28
C THR A 60 1.36 3.93 2.69
N LEU A 61 2.00 3.27 3.66
CA LEU A 61 1.99 3.72 5.06
C LEU A 61 2.67 5.08 5.21
N ASP A 62 3.77 5.29 4.49
CA ASP A 62 4.48 6.58 4.53
C ASP A 62 3.60 7.71 4.00
N ASP A 63 2.90 7.48 2.90
CA ASP A 63 2.03 8.49 2.33
C ASP A 63 0.88 8.84 3.28
N LEU A 64 0.24 7.82 3.85
CA LEU A 64 -0.84 8.04 4.81
C LEU A 64 -0.35 8.83 6.02
N ARG A 65 0.82 8.48 6.55
CA ARG A 65 1.39 9.18 7.69
C ARG A 65 1.71 10.64 7.35
N GLN A 66 2.33 10.88 6.20
CA GLN A 66 2.70 12.23 5.80
C GLN A 66 1.48 13.12 5.59
N ARG A 67 0.38 12.54 5.14
CA ARG A 67 -0.87 13.26 4.92
C ARG A 67 -1.76 13.32 6.16
N GLY A 68 -1.33 12.70 7.26
CA GLY A 68 -2.10 12.70 8.50
C GLY A 68 -3.39 11.92 8.42
N ILE A 69 -3.45 10.89 7.56
CA ILE A 69 -4.64 10.08 7.37
C ILE A 69 -4.56 8.84 8.23
N GLY A 70 -5.56 8.63 9.11
CA GLY A 70 -5.65 7.41 9.90
C GLY A 70 -6.02 6.21 9.05
N TYR A 71 -5.63 5.01 9.48
CA TYR A 71 -5.96 3.81 8.72
C TYR A 71 -6.22 2.63 9.64
N HIS A 72 -7.03 1.69 9.12
CA HIS A 72 -7.24 0.38 9.72
C HIS A 72 -6.75 -0.67 8.73
N VAL A 73 -6.33 -1.82 9.26
CA VAL A 73 -5.76 -2.90 8.43
C VAL A 73 -6.65 -4.13 8.53
N VAL A 74 -7.22 -4.52 7.40
CA VAL A 74 -7.96 -5.78 7.23
C VAL A 74 -7.10 -6.78 6.46
N CYS A 75 -6.25 -6.27 5.56
CA CYS A 75 -5.40 -7.09 4.70
C CYS A 75 -4.36 -7.88 5.50
N PRO A 76 -4.34 -9.23 5.41
CA PRO A 76 -3.35 -10.03 6.15
C PRO A 76 -1.90 -9.73 5.77
N PHE A 77 -1.65 -9.40 4.52
CA PHE A 77 -0.29 -9.07 4.07
C PHE A 77 0.24 -7.83 4.78
N VAL A 78 -0.58 -6.78 4.85
CA VAL A 78 -0.20 -5.54 5.54
C VAL A 78 -0.03 -5.79 7.03
N ALA A 79 -0.91 -6.60 7.62
CA ALA A 79 -0.82 -6.94 9.04
C ALA A 79 0.49 -7.64 9.38
N ARG A 80 0.90 -8.59 8.53
CA ARG A 80 2.19 -9.29 8.73
C ARG A 80 3.37 -8.35 8.55
N TYR A 81 3.28 -7.44 7.60
CA TYR A 81 4.33 -6.44 7.41
C TYR A 81 4.50 -5.57 8.66
N LEU A 82 3.38 -5.09 9.20
CA LEU A 82 3.40 -4.24 10.40
C LEU A 82 3.97 -4.97 11.62
N ALA A 83 3.72 -6.28 11.74
CA ALA A 83 4.27 -7.06 12.84
C ALA A 83 5.80 -7.12 12.79
N ARG A 84 6.38 -7.09 11.58
CA ARG A 84 7.83 -7.16 11.39
C ARG A 84 8.49 -5.78 11.32
N HIS A 85 7.72 -4.76 10.94
CA HIS A 85 8.22 -3.42 10.69
C HIS A 85 7.31 -2.41 11.41
N PRO A 86 7.43 -2.28 12.75
CA PRO A 86 6.63 -1.30 13.49
C PRO A 86 6.84 0.11 12.93
N GLN A 87 5.77 0.85 12.78
CA GLN A 87 5.81 2.17 12.20
C GLN A 87 5.95 3.22 13.30
N PRO A 88 6.60 4.37 13.01
CA PRO A 88 6.67 5.45 13.98
C PRO A 88 5.26 5.93 14.32
N GLY A 89 5.05 6.14 15.60
CA GLY A 89 3.75 6.45 16.17
C GLY A 89 3.12 7.76 15.83
#